data_fd14f05721eb7e400bf93e4e65df0d82
#
_entry.id   fd14f05721eb7e400bf93e4e65df0d82
#
_cell.length_a   1.000
_cell.length_b   1.000
_cell.length_c   1.000
_cell.angle_alpha   90.00
_cell.angle_beta   90.00
_cell.angle_gamma   90.00
#
_symmetry.space_group_name_H-M   'P 1'
#
loop_
_entity.id
_entity.type
_entity.pdbx_description
1 polymer ?
#
loop_
_entity_poly.entity_id
_entity_poly.type
_entity_poly.pdbx_seq_one_letter_code
_entity_poly.pdbx_strand_id
1 'polypeptide(L)'
;MKVAAIVPAYNEAERIERVLEVLVQCPLLHEIIVVNDGSLDATAEVAQRFARTHAASDKPPVRVLNLPVNRGKGGAMFAGATATDAEVIAFFDADLIGLRPEHVCRILKPVLEGEVAMAVGVFRGGRLSTDLAQILVPYISGQRALLRHLFTEIPGIERTRSGVEIALTLHFRRQHYPVAMVIVEGITHTMKEEKLGWARGVWARTKMYAEIARAFLRYARLSDLRHKLLLKREE
;
A
#
# COMPACT_ATOMS: atom_id res chain seq x y z
N MET A 1 -15.07 8.24 -12.47
CA MET A 1 -14.42 8.43 -11.17
C MET A 1 -12.97 8.83 -11.40
N LYS A 2 -12.52 9.89 -10.72
CA LYS A 2 -11.09 10.29 -10.72
C LYS A 2 -10.29 9.33 -9.85
N VAL A 3 -9.10 8.93 -10.32
CA VAL A 3 -8.24 7.93 -9.66
C VAL A 3 -6.88 8.53 -9.38
N ALA A 4 -6.40 8.44 -8.13
CA ALA A 4 -5.06 8.83 -7.73
C ALA A 4 -4.26 7.60 -7.27
N ALA A 5 -3.03 7.45 -7.78
CA ALA A 5 -2.05 6.54 -7.18
C ALA A 5 -1.25 7.28 -6.11
N ILE A 6 -1.09 6.67 -4.94
CA ILE A 6 -0.32 7.20 -3.82
C ILE A 6 0.86 6.26 -3.56
N VAL A 7 2.06 6.81 -3.59
CA VAL A 7 3.32 6.07 -3.40
C VAL A 7 4.01 6.60 -2.15
N PRO A 8 3.79 5.98 -0.98
CA PRO A 8 4.54 6.30 0.22
C PRO A 8 6.00 5.83 0.07
N ALA A 9 6.95 6.72 0.29
CA ALA A 9 8.37 6.46 0.09
C ALA A 9 9.21 6.93 1.28
N TYR A 10 10.12 6.08 1.76
CA TYR A 10 11.11 6.41 2.78
C TYR A 10 12.42 5.70 2.50
N ASN A 11 13.44 6.44 2.08
CA ASN A 11 14.76 5.94 1.67
C ASN A 11 14.66 4.92 0.52
N GLU A 12 14.05 5.34 -0.59
CA GLU A 12 13.82 4.52 -1.79
C GLU A 12 14.38 5.18 -3.07
N ALA A 13 15.43 6.01 -2.95
CA ALA A 13 16.02 6.74 -4.09
C ALA A 13 16.41 5.83 -5.27
N GLU A 14 16.91 4.62 -5.00
CA GLU A 14 17.35 3.68 -6.04
C GLU A 14 16.20 2.95 -6.76
N ARG A 15 14.96 3.01 -6.22
CA ARG A 15 13.87 2.11 -6.64
C ARG A 15 12.62 2.84 -7.12
N ILE A 16 12.34 4.00 -6.54
CA ILE A 16 11.08 4.72 -6.75
C ILE A 16 10.84 5.04 -8.24
N GLU A 17 11.88 5.40 -8.99
CA GLU A 17 11.77 5.79 -10.39
C GLU A 17 11.15 4.68 -11.24
N ARG A 18 11.53 3.41 -11.03
CA ARG A 18 10.97 2.24 -11.74
C ARG A 18 9.47 2.07 -11.50
N VAL A 19 9.02 2.32 -10.27
CA VAL A 19 7.59 2.25 -9.93
C VAL A 19 6.84 3.39 -10.63
N LEU A 20 7.38 4.59 -10.61
CA LEU A 20 6.77 5.75 -11.27
C LEU A 20 6.68 5.57 -12.79
N GLU A 21 7.73 5.01 -13.44
CA GLU A 21 7.73 4.67 -14.87
C GLU A 21 6.57 3.76 -15.27
N VAL A 22 6.19 2.83 -14.40
CA VAL A 22 5.05 1.95 -14.63
C VAL A 22 3.72 2.67 -14.40
N LEU A 23 3.62 3.42 -13.30
CA LEU A 23 2.37 4.10 -12.93
C LEU A 23 1.95 5.14 -13.97
N VAL A 24 2.88 5.91 -14.53
CA VAL A 24 2.57 6.90 -15.58
C VAL A 24 2.08 6.27 -16.90
N GLN A 25 2.23 4.95 -17.06
CA GLN A 25 1.74 4.23 -18.24
C GLN A 25 0.33 3.65 -18.05
N CYS A 26 -0.24 3.70 -16.82
CA CYS A 26 -1.57 3.18 -16.57
C CYS A 26 -2.65 4.20 -17.01
N PRO A 27 -3.47 3.88 -18.02
CA PRO A 27 -4.47 4.81 -18.56
C PRO A 27 -5.63 5.11 -17.61
N LEU A 28 -5.77 4.34 -16.53
CA LEU A 28 -6.83 4.54 -15.54
C LEU A 28 -6.43 5.53 -14.44
N LEU A 29 -5.16 5.92 -14.35
CA LEU A 29 -4.69 6.90 -13.37
C LEU A 29 -4.87 8.32 -13.91
N HIS A 30 -5.33 9.22 -13.05
CA HIS A 30 -5.50 10.64 -13.35
C HIS A 30 -4.41 11.50 -12.68
N GLU A 31 -3.82 11.02 -11.59
CA GLU A 31 -2.67 11.63 -10.94
C GLU A 31 -1.87 10.59 -10.13
N ILE A 32 -0.61 10.91 -9.86
CA ILE A 32 0.28 10.14 -9.01
C ILE A 32 0.84 11.05 -7.94
N ILE A 33 0.72 10.66 -6.67
CA ILE A 33 1.21 11.41 -5.53
C ILE A 33 2.29 10.59 -4.84
N VAL A 34 3.54 11.02 -4.97
CA VAL A 34 4.64 10.51 -4.16
C VAL A 34 4.61 11.22 -2.82
N VAL A 35 4.56 10.45 -1.73
CA VAL A 35 4.68 11.01 -0.39
C VAL A 35 6.03 10.61 0.19
N ASN A 36 6.98 11.55 0.13
CA ASN A 36 8.27 11.39 0.77
C ASN A 36 8.13 11.55 2.30
N ASP A 37 8.23 10.46 3.03
CA ASP A 37 8.01 10.39 4.48
C ASP A 37 9.28 10.76 5.28
N GLY A 38 9.87 11.93 4.97
CA GLY A 38 11.06 12.44 5.64
C GLY A 38 12.30 11.59 5.36
N SER A 39 12.53 11.20 4.10
CA SER A 39 13.73 10.45 3.69
C SER A 39 15.01 11.22 3.99
N LEU A 40 16.08 10.46 4.27
CA LEU A 40 17.43 10.96 4.52
C LEU A 40 18.35 10.79 3.30
N ASP A 41 17.90 10.07 2.28
CA ASP A 41 18.58 9.86 1.00
C ASP A 41 17.98 10.77 -0.09
N ALA A 42 18.40 10.57 -1.33
CA ALA A 42 17.96 11.35 -2.49
C ALA A 42 16.55 10.99 -3.00
N THR A 43 15.68 10.35 -2.20
CA THR A 43 14.32 9.96 -2.62
C THR A 43 13.49 11.14 -3.12
N ALA A 44 13.51 12.27 -2.38
CA ALA A 44 12.77 13.46 -2.74
C ALA A 44 13.24 14.05 -4.06
N GLU A 45 14.55 14.16 -4.24
CA GLU A 45 15.19 14.71 -5.44
C GLU A 45 14.90 13.86 -6.68
N VAL A 46 14.98 12.53 -6.54
CA VAL A 46 14.66 11.57 -7.62
C VAL A 46 13.20 11.71 -8.04
N ALA A 47 12.28 11.70 -7.09
CA ALA A 47 10.84 11.85 -7.36
C ALA A 47 10.51 13.21 -8.00
N GLN A 48 11.10 14.30 -7.51
CA GLN A 48 10.90 15.64 -8.07
C GLN A 48 11.49 15.78 -9.49
N ARG A 49 12.65 15.20 -9.74
CA ARG A 49 13.25 15.16 -11.08
C ARG A 49 12.31 14.42 -12.03
N PHE A 50 11.83 13.24 -11.64
CA PHE A 50 10.89 12.47 -12.43
C PHE A 50 9.62 13.27 -12.75
N ALA A 51 9.02 13.91 -11.74
CA ALA A 51 7.83 14.75 -11.91
C ALA A 51 8.05 15.87 -12.93
N ARG A 52 9.19 16.59 -12.87
CA ARG A 52 9.53 17.65 -13.83
C ARG A 52 9.71 17.13 -15.25
N THR A 53 10.37 15.99 -15.42
CA THR A 53 10.61 15.38 -16.74
C THR A 53 9.31 14.96 -17.42
N HIS A 54 8.29 14.58 -16.65
CA HIS A 54 7.00 14.11 -17.15
C HIS A 54 5.90 15.19 -17.16
N ALA A 55 6.18 16.41 -16.72
CA ALA A 55 5.18 17.47 -16.58
C ALA A 55 4.51 17.90 -17.90
N ALA A 56 5.20 17.76 -19.02
CA ALA A 56 4.71 18.15 -20.35
C ALA A 56 4.17 16.97 -21.17
N SER A 57 3.94 15.80 -20.55
CA SER A 57 3.44 14.63 -21.24
C SER A 57 1.92 14.48 -21.08
N ASP A 58 1.27 13.75 -22.00
CA ASP A 58 -0.15 13.36 -21.90
C ASP A 58 -0.41 12.29 -20.82
N LYS A 59 0.59 12.00 -19.99
CA LYS A 59 0.54 11.02 -18.92
C LYS A 59 0.01 11.65 -17.62
N PRO A 60 -0.45 10.83 -16.66
CA PRO A 60 -0.87 11.32 -15.36
C PRO A 60 0.21 12.17 -14.70
N PRO A 61 -0.10 13.40 -14.23
CA PRO A 61 0.86 14.25 -13.55
C PRO A 61 1.37 13.60 -12.27
N VAL A 62 2.66 13.77 -12.01
CA VAL A 62 3.30 13.29 -10.77
C VAL A 62 3.54 14.47 -9.85
N ARG A 63 3.02 14.41 -8.64
CA ARG A 63 3.24 15.40 -7.58
C ARG A 63 4.05 14.78 -6.44
N VAL A 64 4.92 15.56 -5.82
CA VAL A 64 5.71 15.13 -4.66
C VAL A 64 5.30 15.93 -3.44
N LEU A 65 4.83 15.22 -2.42
CA LEU A 65 4.52 15.75 -1.10
C LEU A 65 5.66 15.38 -0.14
N ASN A 66 6.38 16.38 0.37
CA ASN A 66 7.44 16.16 1.34
C ASN A 66 6.92 16.35 2.77
N LEU A 67 6.99 15.32 3.58
CA LEU A 67 6.72 15.41 5.01
C LEU A 67 8.00 15.83 5.76
N PRO A 68 7.92 16.78 6.70
CA PRO A 68 9.10 17.28 7.40
C PRO A 68 9.73 16.25 8.33
N VAL A 69 8.96 15.24 8.74
CA VAL A 69 9.41 14.15 9.64
C VAL A 69 8.77 12.83 9.23
N ASN A 70 9.46 11.72 9.53
CA ASN A 70 8.93 10.39 9.28
C ASN A 70 7.71 10.08 10.16
N ARG A 71 6.54 9.96 9.53
CA ARG A 71 5.27 9.59 10.17
C ARG A 71 4.97 8.09 10.08
N GLY A 72 5.74 7.35 9.29
CA GLY A 72 5.53 5.96 8.96
C GLY A 72 4.47 5.77 7.86
N LYS A 73 4.40 4.55 7.31
CA LYS A 73 3.60 4.23 6.12
C LYS A 73 2.15 4.71 6.23
N GLY A 74 1.47 4.45 7.35
CA GLY A 74 0.08 4.91 7.56
C GLY A 74 -0.07 6.43 7.52
N GLY A 75 0.88 7.16 8.11
CA GLY A 75 0.90 8.63 8.07
C GLY A 75 1.14 9.17 6.66
N ALA A 76 2.06 8.56 5.90
CA ALA A 76 2.33 8.93 4.52
C ALA A 76 1.14 8.63 3.60
N MET A 77 0.53 7.44 3.73
CA MET A 77 -0.69 7.08 2.99
C MET A 77 -1.83 8.06 3.27
N PHE A 78 -2.04 8.42 4.53
CA PHE A 78 -3.08 9.39 4.92
C PHE A 78 -2.81 10.78 4.36
N ALA A 79 -1.57 11.26 4.41
CA ALA A 79 -1.19 12.54 3.82
C ALA A 79 -1.44 12.58 2.31
N GLY A 80 -1.11 11.51 1.58
CA GLY A 80 -1.41 11.39 0.16
C GLY A 80 -2.91 11.37 -0.14
N ALA A 81 -3.69 10.59 0.63
CA ALA A 81 -5.14 10.48 0.46
C ALA A 81 -5.89 11.78 0.73
N THR A 82 -5.37 12.62 1.62
CA THR A 82 -5.95 13.95 1.93
C THR A 82 -5.47 15.04 0.97
N ALA A 83 -4.42 14.79 0.21
CA ALA A 83 -3.87 15.74 -0.77
C ALA A 83 -4.53 15.65 -2.16
N THR A 84 -5.53 14.79 -2.34
CA THR A 84 -6.27 14.60 -3.59
C THR A 84 -7.78 14.71 -3.36
N ASP A 85 -8.51 15.08 -4.42
CA ASP A 85 -9.97 15.04 -4.53
C ASP A 85 -10.47 13.79 -5.28
N ALA A 86 -9.56 12.88 -5.69
CA ALA A 86 -9.93 11.64 -6.37
C ALA A 86 -10.90 10.79 -5.54
N GLU A 87 -11.92 10.20 -6.20
CA GLU A 87 -12.90 9.33 -5.54
C GLU A 87 -12.31 7.96 -5.21
N VAL A 88 -11.41 7.48 -6.07
CA VAL A 88 -10.67 6.21 -5.89
C VAL A 88 -9.20 6.52 -5.69
N ILE A 89 -8.61 5.89 -4.68
CA ILE A 89 -7.17 5.93 -4.43
C ILE A 89 -6.58 4.53 -4.53
N ALA A 90 -5.35 4.45 -5.02
CA ALA A 90 -4.59 3.21 -5.03
C ALA A 90 -3.21 3.41 -4.40
N PHE A 91 -2.82 2.51 -3.52
CA PHE A 91 -1.52 2.51 -2.86
C PHE A 91 -0.57 1.53 -3.55
N PHE A 92 0.65 1.99 -3.81
CA PHE A 92 1.74 1.18 -4.35
C PHE A 92 3.02 1.46 -3.57
N ASP A 93 3.73 0.40 -3.16
CA ASP A 93 5.00 0.54 -2.47
C ASP A 93 6.08 1.03 -3.45
N ALA A 94 6.99 1.88 -2.98
CA ALA A 94 8.05 2.49 -3.79
C ALA A 94 9.19 1.52 -4.18
N ASP A 95 9.18 0.28 -3.68
CA ASP A 95 10.23 -0.73 -3.86
C ASP A 95 9.78 -1.98 -4.64
N LEU A 96 8.66 -1.88 -5.36
CA LEU A 96 8.13 -2.99 -6.15
C LEU A 96 9.03 -3.34 -7.32
N ILE A 97 9.27 -4.65 -7.49
CA ILE A 97 9.99 -5.23 -8.61
C ILE A 97 9.02 -6.04 -9.46
N GLY A 98 9.07 -5.89 -10.79
CA GLY A 98 8.20 -6.61 -11.71
C GLY A 98 6.77 -6.06 -11.80
N LEU A 99 6.50 -4.87 -11.23
CA LEU A 99 5.24 -4.18 -11.46
C LEU A 99 5.10 -3.88 -12.97
N ARG A 100 3.87 -3.97 -13.48
CA ARG A 100 3.50 -3.63 -14.87
C ARG A 100 2.19 -2.85 -14.90
N PRO A 101 1.93 -2.05 -15.95
CA PRO A 101 0.68 -1.27 -16.05
C PRO A 101 -0.58 -2.13 -15.96
N GLU A 102 -0.53 -3.36 -16.51
CA GLU A 102 -1.66 -4.30 -16.45
C GLU A 102 -2.00 -4.71 -15.01
N HIS A 103 -0.99 -4.83 -14.14
CA HIS A 103 -1.21 -5.14 -12.72
C HIS A 103 -1.94 -4.00 -12.01
N VAL A 104 -1.56 -2.75 -12.31
CA VAL A 104 -2.21 -1.55 -11.78
C VAL A 104 -3.68 -1.51 -12.21
N CYS A 105 -3.94 -1.71 -13.52
CA CYS A 105 -5.29 -1.74 -14.06
C CYS A 105 -6.14 -2.85 -13.43
N ARG A 106 -5.58 -4.06 -13.26
CA ARG A 106 -6.30 -5.19 -12.63
C ARG A 106 -6.70 -4.92 -11.19
N ILE A 107 -5.85 -4.23 -10.41
CA ILE A 107 -6.17 -3.85 -9.03
C ILE A 107 -7.23 -2.76 -8.97
N LEU A 108 -7.22 -1.81 -9.92
CA LEU A 108 -8.18 -0.71 -9.96
C LEU A 108 -9.57 -1.14 -10.42
N LYS A 109 -9.64 -2.05 -11.39
CA LYS A 109 -10.86 -2.42 -12.11
C LYS A 109 -12.05 -2.78 -11.23
N PRO A 110 -11.96 -3.69 -10.22
CA PRO A 110 -13.12 -4.08 -9.41
C PRO A 110 -13.73 -2.91 -8.61
N VAL A 111 -12.90 -1.93 -8.22
CA VAL A 111 -13.37 -0.73 -7.49
C VAL A 111 -14.03 0.25 -8.47
N LEU A 112 -13.47 0.43 -9.66
CA LEU A 112 -14.00 1.33 -10.68
C LEU A 112 -15.33 0.84 -11.26
N GLU A 113 -15.50 -0.48 -11.35
CA GLU A 113 -16.75 -1.14 -11.79
C GLU A 113 -17.82 -1.18 -10.68
N GLY A 114 -17.49 -0.74 -9.47
CA GLY A 114 -18.41 -0.71 -8.33
C GLY A 114 -18.70 -2.08 -7.72
N GLU A 115 -17.92 -3.11 -8.08
CA GLU A 115 -18.10 -4.48 -7.57
C GLU A 115 -17.68 -4.58 -6.09
N VAL A 116 -16.66 -3.84 -5.68
CA VAL A 116 -16.11 -3.86 -4.33
C VAL A 116 -15.71 -2.48 -3.84
N ALA A 117 -15.68 -2.31 -2.52
CA ALA A 117 -15.20 -1.10 -1.87
C ALA A 117 -13.66 -1.05 -1.78
N MET A 118 -13.00 -2.23 -1.81
CA MET A 118 -11.54 -2.34 -1.83
C MET A 118 -11.10 -3.56 -2.64
N ALA A 119 -10.07 -3.40 -3.45
CA ALA A 119 -9.34 -4.49 -4.10
C ALA A 119 -7.91 -4.58 -3.53
N VAL A 120 -7.44 -5.78 -3.24
CA VAL A 120 -6.11 -6.05 -2.68
C VAL A 120 -5.31 -6.88 -3.67
N GLY A 121 -4.17 -6.36 -4.13
CA GLY A 121 -3.24 -7.09 -4.97
C GLY A 121 -2.50 -8.17 -4.16
N VAL A 122 -2.62 -9.42 -4.56
CA VAL A 122 -1.99 -10.58 -3.91
C VAL A 122 -0.94 -11.15 -4.87
N PHE A 123 0.32 -11.23 -4.41
CA PHE A 123 1.41 -11.75 -5.24
C PHE A 123 1.40 -13.27 -5.26
N ARG A 124 1.36 -13.86 -6.45
CA ARG A 124 1.52 -15.29 -6.65
C ARG A 124 2.95 -15.59 -7.09
N GLY A 125 3.63 -16.48 -6.36
CA GLY A 125 5.02 -16.87 -6.69
C GLY A 125 6.08 -16.47 -5.65
N GLY A 126 5.70 -15.84 -4.53
CA GLY A 126 6.62 -15.64 -3.39
C GLY A 126 6.89 -16.97 -2.65
N ARG A 127 8.05 -17.05 -1.96
CA ARG A 127 8.52 -18.25 -1.19
C ARG A 127 7.60 -18.73 -0.04
N LEU A 128 6.42 -18.16 0.10
CA LEU A 128 5.45 -18.50 1.15
C LEU A 128 4.36 -19.44 0.59
N SER A 129 4.69 -20.70 0.47
CA SER A 129 3.78 -21.77 0.01
C SER A 129 3.02 -22.46 1.14
N THR A 130 2.83 -21.83 2.28
CA THR A 130 2.09 -22.43 3.41
C THR A 130 0.67 -21.85 3.50
N ASP A 131 -0.31 -22.65 3.88
CA ASP A 131 -1.72 -22.25 4.07
C ASP A 131 -1.87 -21.04 5.00
N LEU A 132 -1.01 -20.95 6.01
CA LEU A 132 -0.95 -19.80 6.92
C LEU A 132 -0.56 -18.50 6.19
N ALA A 133 0.32 -18.58 5.19
CA ALA A 133 0.72 -17.42 4.40
C ALA A 133 -0.43 -16.93 3.52
N GLN A 134 -1.21 -17.81 2.92
CA GLN A 134 -2.38 -17.45 2.12
C GLN A 134 -3.45 -16.73 2.96
N ILE A 135 -3.59 -17.07 4.22
CA ILE A 135 -4.50 -16.40 5.16
C ILE A 135 -3.97 -15.00 5.55
N LEU A 136 -2.65 -14.82 5.65
CA LEU A 136 -2.02 -13.57 6.12
C LEU A 136 -1.72 -12.58 4.99
N VAL A 137 -1.50 -13.04 3.76
CA VAL A 137 -1.16 -12.21 2.60
C VAL A 137 -2.15 -11.05 2.38
N PRO A 138 -3.48 -11.24 2.45
CA PRO A 138 -4.43 -10.13 2.31
C PRO A 138 -4.30 -9.06 3.40
N TYR A 139 -3.73 -9.42 4.56
CA TYR A 139 -3.52 -8.48 5.66
C TYR A 139 -2.23 -7.67 5.54
N ILE A 140 -1.28 -8.13 4.71
CA ILE A 140 0.08 -7.57 4.64
C ILE A 140 0.36 -6.88 3.31
N SER A 141 -0.44 -7.16 2.27
CA SER A 141 -0.23 -6.55 0.95
C SER A 141 -0.43 -5.03 0.99
N GLY A 142 0.56 -4.29 0.53
CA GLY A 142 0.53 -2.83 0.42
C GLY A 142 -0.17 -2.31 -0.84
N GLN A 143 -0.37 -3.17 -1.85
CA GLN A 143 -0.99 -2.79 -3.13
C GLN A 143 -2.51 -2.92 -3.02
N ARG A 144 -3.20 -1.78 -2.94
CA ARG A 144 -4.65 -1.73 -2.73
C ARG A 144 -5.27 -0.58 -3.49
N ALA A 145 -6.45 -0.81 -4.06
CA ALA A 145 -7.32 0.25 -4.56
C ALA A 145 -8.61 0.29 -3.73
N LEU A 146 -9.11 1.47 -3.40
CA LEU A 146 -10.33 1.62 -2.60
C LEU A 146 -10.95 3.01 -2.76
N LEU A 147 -12.18 3.16 -2.32
CA LEU A 147 -12.86 4.43 -2.23
C LEU A 147 -12.16 5.32 -1.18
N ARG A 148 -11.75 6.54 -1.59
CA ARG A 148 -10.94 7.44 -0.76
C ARG A 148 -11.60 7.78 0.59
N HIS A 149 -12.89 8.09 0.59
CA HIS A 149 -13.61 8.45 1.80
C HIS A 149 -13.56 7.32 2.85
N LEU A 150 -13.69 6.05 2.43
CA LEU A 150 -13.62 4.91 3.35
C LEU A 150 -12.24 4.74 4.01
N PHE A 151 -11.17 5.24 3.37
CA PHE A 151 -9.85 5.27 3.98
C PHE A 151 -9.67 6.43 4.95
N THR A 152 -10.06 7.63 4.53
CA THR A 152 -9.84 8.86 5.31
C THR A 152 -10.71 8.93 6.57
N GLU A 153 -11.83 8.21 6.60
CA GLU A 153 -12.74 8.12 7.74
C GLU A 153 -12.31 7.10 8.81
N ILE A 154 -11.26 6.29 8.57
CA ILE A 154 -10.79 5.31 9.58
C ILE A 154 -10.11 6.04 10.73
N PRO A 155 -10.64 5.97 11.97
CA PRO A 155 -10.09 6.71 13.10
C PRO A 155 -8.67 6.29 13.43
N GLY A 156 -7.73 7.24 13.39
CA GLY A 156 -6.35 7.04 13.80
C GLY A 156 -5.52 6.22 12.82
N ILE A 157 -5.94 6.07 11.57
CA ILE A 157 -5.20 5.35 10.52
C ILE A 157 -3.83 5.98 10.29
N GLU A 158 -3.72 7.30 10.42
CA GLU A 158 -2.49 8.07 10.27
C GLU A 158 -1.40 7.71 11.31
N ARG A 159 -1.79 7.04 12.40
CA ARG A 159 -0.87 6.65 13.50
C ARG A 159 -0.44 5.20 13.44
N THR A 160 -0.90 4.44 12.46
CA THR A 160 -0.69 2.98 12.39
C THR A 160 0.71 2.59 11.93
N ARG A 161 1.50 3.52 11.36
CA ARG A 161 2.84 3.26 10.82
C ARG A 161 2.82 2.02 9.89
N SER A 162 3.61 0.97 10.21
CA SER A 162 3.68 -0.29 9.46
C SER A 162 2.48 -1.23 9.66
N GLY A 163 1.49 -0.84 10.46
CA GLY A 163 0.28 -1.65 10.71
C GLY A 163 -0.94 -1.20 9.90
N VAL A 164 -0.78 -0.29 8.95
CA VAL A 164 -1.87 0.31 8.19
C VAL A 164 -2.67 -0.72 7.37
N GLU A 165 -2.01 -1.69 6.78
CA GLU A 165 -2.65 -2.75 5.98
C GLU A 165 -3.59 -3.61 6.84
N ILE A 166 -3.15 -3.94 8.06
CA ILE A 166 -3.97 -4.69 9.02
C ILE A 166 -5.15 -3.85 9.49
N ALA A 167 -4.91 -2.59 9.85
CA ALA A 167 -5.96 -1.68 10.27
C ALA A 167 -7.06 -1.53 9.20
N LEU A 168 -6.66 -1.34 7.93
CA LEU A 168 -7.55 -1.32 6.77
C LEU A 168 -8.38 -2.61 6.67
N THR A 169 -7.71 -3.75 6.62
CA THR A 169 -8.38 -5.04 6.43
C THR A 169 -9.37 -5.33 7.56
N LEU A 170 -9.00 -5.06 8.81
CA LEU A 170 -9.89 -5.26 9.96
C LEU A 170 -11.07 -4.28 9.96
N HIS A 171 -10.84 -3.02 9.57
CA HIS A 171 -11.90 -2.02 9.47
C HIS A 171 -12.93 -2.42 8.42
N PHE A 172 -12.49 -2.74 7.19
CA PHE A 172 -13.38 -3.15 6.09
C PHE A 172 -14.18 -4.40 6.45
N ARG A 173 -13.57 -5.40 7.09
CA ARG A 173 -14.29 -6.58 7.57
C ARG A 173 -15.36 -6.25 8.61
N ARG A 174 -15.08 -5.35 9.54
CA ARG A 174 -16.06 -4.93 10.57
C ARG A 174 -17.24 -4.21 10.00
N GLN A 175 -16.99 -3.38 9.00
CA GLN A 175 -18.06 -2.63 8.33
C GLN A 175 -18.78 -3.46 7.27
N HIS A 176 -18.37 -4.74 7.09
CA HIS A 176 -18.91 -5.64 6.05
C HIS A 176 -18.79 -5.06 4.63
N TYR A 177 -17.78 -4.20 4.38
CA TYR A 177 -17.52 -3.71 3.04
C TYR A 177 -16.98 -4.83 2.14
N PRO A 178 -17.48 -4.95 0.89
CA PRO A 178 -17.00 -5.96 -0.04
C PRO A 178 -15.54 -5.71 -0.43
N VAL A 179 -14.72 -6.78 -0.36
CA VAL A 179 -13.28 -6.75 -0.67
C VAL A 179 -12.96 -7.87 -1.65
N ALA A 180 -12.28 -7.54 -2.76
CA ALA A 180 -11.75 -8.50 -3.71
C ALA A 180 -10.25 -8.72 -3.52
N MET A 181 -9.80 -9.96 -3.73
CA MET A 181 -8.39 -10.31 -3.87
C MET A 181 -8.05 -10.45 -5.35
N VAL A 182 -7.09 -9.66 -5.81
CA VAL A 182 -6.65 -9.65 -7.21
C VAL A 182 -5.27 -10.30 -7.28
N ILE A 183 -5.20 -11.46 -7.90
CA ILE A 183 -3.92 -12.16 -8.09
C ILE A 183 -3.09 -11.41 -9.13
N VAL A 184 -1.88 -11.02 -8.75
CA VAL A 184 -0.87 -10.41 -9.64
C VAL A 184 0.41 -11.24 -9.58
N GLU A 185 0.93 -11.61 -10.76
CA GLU A 185 2.05 -12.54 -10.88
C GLU A 185 3.35 -11.80 -11.24
N GLY A 186 4.48 -12.35 -10.79
CA GLY A 186 5.80 -11.81 -11.14
C GLY A 186 6.18 -10.52 -10.42
N ILE A 187 5.45 -10.14 -9.36
CA ILE A 187 5.78 -8.99 -8.51
C ILE A 187 6.44 -9.49 -7.22
N THR A 188 7.46 -8.77 -6.77
CA THR A 188 8.12 -9.00 -5.48
C THR A 188 8.54 -7.67 -4.84
N HIS A 189 8.98 -7.71 -3.59
CA HIS A 189 9.60 -6.59 -2.88
C HIS A 189 11.08 -6.82 -2.70
N THR A 190 11.84 -5.73 -2.63
CA THR A 190 13.24 -5.79 -2.20
C THR A 190 13.30 -6.20 -0.73
N MET A 191 14.15 -7.19 -0.38
CA MET A 191 14.27 -7.67 0.99
C MET A 191 14.92 -6.61 1.89
N LYS A 192 14.44 -6.50 3.15
CA LYS A 192 14.96 -5.50 4.11
C LYS A 192 16.42 -5.74 4.47
N GLU A 193 16.89 -6.97 4.41
CA GLU A 193 18.28 -7.35 4.61
C GLU A 193 19.19 -6.80 3.52
N GLU A 194 18.71 -6.75 2.29
CA GLU A 194 19.44 -6.16 1.16
C GLU A 194 19.55 -4.64 1.30
N LYS A 195 18.54 -3.99 1.95
CA LYS A 195 18.51 -2.54 2.14
C LYS A 195 19.37 -2.04 3.30
N LEU A 196 19.46 -2.76 4.43
CA LEU A 196 19.96 -2.24 5.70
C LEU A 196 21.17 -3.02 6.27
N GLY A 197 21.56 -4.12 5.64
CA GLY A 197 22.50 -5.09 6.21
C GLY A 197 21.85 -5.93 7.32
N TRP A 198 22.46 -7.08 7.65
CA TRP A 198 21.83 -8.14 8.44
C TRP A 198 21.34 -7.68 9.83
N ALA A 199 22.19 -7.01 10.62
CA ALA A 199 21.84 -6.64 12.01
C ALA A 199 20.75 -5.56 12.09
N ARG A 200 20.84 -4.51 11.26
CA ARG A 200 19.85 -3.42 11.20
C ARG A 200 18.55 -3.91 10.57
N GLY A 201 18.62 -4.85 9.61
CA GLY A 201 17.45 -5.47 8.98
C GLY A 201 16.62 -6.28 9.98
N VAL A 202 17.27 -7.08 10.85
CA VAL A 202 16.59 -7.85 11.91
C VAL A 202 15.89 -6.93 12.90
N TRP A 203 16.55 -5.86 13.37
CA TRP A 203 15.94 -4.89 14.30
C TRP A 203 14.75 -4.16 13.67
N ALA A 204 14.87 -3.71 12.42
CA ALA A 204 13.80 -3.06 11.69
C ALA A 204 12.60 -3.99 11.49
N ARG A 205 12.84 -5.29 11.26
CA ARG A 205 11.81 -6.32 11.16
C ARG A 205 11.09 -6.54 12.50
N THR A 206 11.81 -6.63 13.60
CA THR A 206 11.23 -6.79 14.95
C THR A 206 10.34 -5.60 15.29
N LYS A 207 10.80 -4.37 15.01
CA LYS A 207 10.00 -3.15 15.20
C LYS A 207 8.73 -3.18 14.36
N MET A 208 8.83 -3.58 13.09
CA MET A 208 7.68 -3.73 12.19
C MET A 208 6.65 -4.74 12.75
N TYR A 209 7.09 -5.90 13.22
CA TYR A 209 6.17 -6.89 13.81
C TYR A 209 5.49 -6.36 15.08
N ALA A 210 6.22 -5.58 15.91
CA ALA A 210 5.62 -4.94 17.08
C ALA A 210 4.58 -3.88 16.70
N GLU A 211 4.78 -3.12 15.62
CA GLU A 211 3.80 -2.16 15.10
C GLU A 211 2.58 -2.88 14.52
N ILE A 212 2.78 -3.96 13.80
CA ILE A 212 1.73 -4.86 13.28
C ILE A 212 0.89 -5.43 14.42
N ALA A 213 1.54 -5.97 15.46
CA ALA A 213 0.83 -6.52 16.63
C ALA A 213 0.01 -5.45 17.36
N ARG A 214 0.54 -4.24 17.53
CA ARG A 214 -0.17 -3.10 18.13
C ARG A 214 -1.39 -2.70 17.29
N ALA A 215 -1.26 -2.64 15.96
CA ALA A 215 -2.37 -2.35 15.07
C ALA A 215 -3.45 -3.44 15.19
N PHE A 216 -3.05 -4.72 15.21
CA PHE A 216 -3.97 -5.83 15.41
C PHE A 216 -4.74 -5.71 16.74
N LEU A 217 -4.04 -5.49 17.87
CA LEU A 217 -4.67 -5.33 19.18
C LEU A 217 -5.63 -4.12 19.23
N ARG A 218 -5.30 -3.03 18.54
CA ARG A 218 -6.12 -1.82 18.50
C ARG A 218 -7.38 -1.97 17.64
N TYR A 219 -7.26 -2.69 16.52
CA TYR A 219 -8.34 -2.81 15.54
C TYR A 219 -9.05 -4.16 15.59
N ALA A 220 -8.50 -5.22 16.22
CA ALA A 220 -9.19 -6.47 16.48
C ALA A 220 -10.04 -6.36 17.75
N ARG A 221 -11.33 -6.72 17.65
CA ARG A 221 -12.17 -6.99 18.84
C ARG A 221 -12.07 -8.49 19.17
N LEU A 222 -12.38 -8.84 20.43
CA LEU A 222 -12.44 -10.23 20.89
C LEU A 222 -13.41 -11.12 20.07
N SER A 223 -14.43 -10.52 19.44
CA SER A 223 -15.33 -11.17 18.51
C SER A 223 -14.63 -11.69 17.24
N ASP A 224 -13.62 -10.97 16.76
CA ASP A 224 -12.87 -11.36 15.54
C ASP A 224 -12.01 -12.60 15.78
N LEU A 225 -11.61 -12.84 17.03
CA LEU A 225 -10.85 -14.03 17.46
C LEU A 225 -11.76 -15.26 17.61
N ARG A 226 -13.00 -15.08 18.10
CA ARG A 226 -13.95 -16.19 18.26
C ARG A 226 -14.41 -16.79 16.94
N HIS A 227 -14.64 -15.98 15.91
CA HIS A 227 -15.08 -16.50 14.61
C HIS A 227 -14.05 -17.41 13.92
N LYS A 228 -12.74 -17.16 14.14
CA LYS A 228 -11.68 -18.05 13.62
C LYS A 228 -11.58 -19.39 14.35
N LEU A 229 -11.98 -19.44 15.61
CA LEU A 229 -11.97 -20.68 16.40
C LEU A 229 -13.20 -21.58 16.11
N LEU A 230 -14.30 -21.00 15.67
CA LEU A 230 -15.52 -21.73 15.34
C LEU A 230 -15.47 -22.35 13.94
N LEU A 231 -14.84 -21.70 12.95
CA LEU A 231 -14.67 -22.26 11.60
C LEU A 231 -13.71 -23.45 11.52
N LYS A 232 -12.89 -23.71 12.57
CA LYS A 232 -12.05 -24.92 12.67
C LYS A 232 -12.74 -26.13 13.35
N ARG A 233 -14.01 -26.02 13.73
CA ARG A 233 -14.76 -27.10 14.37
C ARG A 233 -15.83 -27.76 13.49
N GLU A 234 -15.98 -27.27 12.25
CA GLU A 234 -16.96 -27.81 11.29
C GLU A 234 -16.30 -28.46 10.05
N GLU A 235 -15.00 -28.74 10.10
CA GLU A 235 -14.28 -29.66 9.22
C GLU A 235 -13.87 -30.87 10.12
#